data_040f1980ea784154c6df1555c9765086
#
_entry.id   040f1980ea784154c6df1555c9765086
#
_cell.length_a   1.000
_cell.length_b   1.000
_cell.length_c   1.000
_cell.angle_alpha   90.00
_cell.angle_beta   90.00
_cell.angle_gamma   90.00
#
_symmetry.space_group_name_H-M   'P 1'
#
loop_
_entity.id
_entity.type
_entity.pdbx_description
1 polymer ?
#
loop_
_entity_poly.entity_id
_entity_poly.type
_entity_poly.pdbx_seq_one_letter_code
_entity_poly.pdbx_strand_id
1 'polypeptide(L)'
;MIATVEEVQRMLQVKNINLTDEKVEGLIEYYTNKIVGLTGINLGVNEYHYTVENKRLVKKIVLPLYNIFDVDQVHVDFKLLNDKDYFVDSKNGVVFFNPPLSYVEHLHIKYLTKLDDDVLNNVVVPLLIDMIIDEEDPSNSSSMINGDITSIHEGNTSISLSNSTSLKSTIQSRLDKLASGELGGISKNKKGVMFL
;
A
#
# COMPACT_ATOMS: atom_id res chain seq x y z
N MET A 1 -0.03 -13.60 0.00
CA MET A 1 1.19 -13.37 -0.82
C MET A 1 0.84 -12.29 -1.81
N ILE A 2 1.64 -11.23 -1.98
CA ILE A 2 1.33 -10.08 -2.86
C ILE A 2 1.75 -10.27 -4.32
N ALA A 3 2.66 -11.20 -4.58
CA ALA A 3 3.08 -11.61 -5.91
C ALA A 3 3.22 -13.14 -5.96
N THR A 4 3.04 -13.75 -7.12
CA THR A 4 3.26 -15.18 -7.29
C THR A 4 4.72 -15.48 -7.62
N VAL A 5 5.21 -16.66 -7.25
CA VAL A 5 6.56 -17.13 -7.58
C VAL A 5 6.79 -17.10 -9.10
N GLU A 6 5.80 -17.55 -9.88
CA GLU A 6 5.85 -17.58 -11.34
C GLU A 6 6.01 -16.18 -11.96
N GLU A 7 5.29 -15.19 -11.43
CA GLU A 7 5.37 -13.81 -11.89
C GLU A 7 6.75 -13.22 -11.64
N VAL A 8 7.28 -13.39 -10.43
CA VAL A 8 8.61 -12.91 -10.06
C VAL A 8 9.68 -13.61 -10.88
N GLN A 9 9.62 -14.94 -11.00
CA GLN A 9 10.58 -15.70 -11.81
C GLN A 9 10.61 -15.26 -13.27
N ARG A 10 9.44 -15.02 -13.87
CA ARG A 10 9.38 -14.52 -15.26
C ARG A 10 10.16 -13.23 -15.43
N MET A 11 10.03 -12.31 -14.47
CA MET A 11 10.73 -11.04 -14.52
C MET A 11 12.24 -11.18 -14.27
N LEU A 12 12.63 -12.07 -13.35
CA LEU A 12 14.04 -12.39 -13.07
C LEU A 12 14.73 -13.02 -14.30
N GLN A 13 14.04 -13.92 -15.00
CA GLN A 13 14.55 -14.56 -16.24
C GLN A 13 14.87 -13.53 -17.33
N VAL A 14 14.08 -12.47 -17.47
CA VAL A 14 14.35 -11.36 -18.40
C VAL A 14 15.71 -10.70 -18.08
N LYS A 15 16.14 -10.75 -16.83
CA LYS A 15 17.43 -10.23 -16.35
C LYS A 15 18.53 -11.30 -16.27
N ASN A 16 18.28 -12.51 -16.80
CA ASN A 16 19.18 -13.67 -16.69
C ASN A 16 19.51 -14.08 -15.25
N ILE A 17 18.61 -13.77 -14.30
CA ILE A 17 18.72 -14.20 -12.91
C ILE A 17 17.92 -15.48 -12.74
N ASN A 18 18.59 -16.58 -12.39
CA ASN A 18 17.97 -17.88 -12.18
C ASN A 18 18.01 -18.25 -10.70
N LEU A 19 16.85 -18.29 -10.06
CA LEU A 19 16.69 -18.66 -8.66
C LEU A 19 15.75 -19.87 -8.55
N THR A 20 15.89 -20.63 -7.46
CA THR A 20 14.94 -21.71 -7.15
C THR A 20 13.63 -21.12 -6.62
N ASP A 21 12.52 -21.85 -6.75
CA ASP A 21 11.20 -21.45 -6.27
C ASP A 21 11.22 -21.10 -4.78
N GLU A 22 11.86 -21.95 -3.95
CA GLU A 22 12.01 -21.71 -2.52
C GLU A 22 12.73 -20.39 -2.20
N LYS A 23 13.79 -20.07 -2.97
CA LYS A 23 14.53 -18.81 -2.79
C LYS A 23 13.66 -17.62 -3.17
N VAL A 24 12.94 -17.72 -4.29
CA VAL A 24 12.02 -16.66 -4.75
C VAL A 24 10.90 -16.44 -3.73
N GLU A 25 10.31 -17.48 -3.19
CA GLU A 25 9.28 -17.40 -2.15
C GLU A 25 9.80 -16.67 -0.89
N GLY A 26 10.99 -17.06 -0.42
CA GLY A 26 11.63 -16.39 0.72
C GLY A 26 11.93 -14.91 0.46
N LEU A 27 12.35 -14.56 -0.76
CA LEU A 27 12.59 -13.16 -1.14
C LEU A 27 11.29 -12.35 -1.22
N ILE A 28 10.21 -12.94 -1.76
CA ILE A 28 8.88 -12.29 -1.78
C ILE A 28 8.44 -11.97 -0.35
N GLU A 29 8.54 -12.92 0.57
CA GLU A 29 8.18 -12.71 1.96
C GLU A 29 9.05 -11.63 2.62
N TYR A 30 10.36 -11.73 2.48
CA TYR A 30 11.31 -10.78 3.03
C TYR A 30 11.05 -9.34 2.56
N TYR A 31 10.92 -9.14 1.24
CA TYR A 31 10.69 -7.80 0.69
C TYR A 31 9.28 -7.28 0.93
N THR A 32 8.28 -8.15 1.01
CA THR A 32 6.94 -7.75 1.47
C THR A 32 7.01 -7.14 2.86
N ASN A 33 7.66 -7.81 3.80
CA ASN A 33 7.82 -7.34 5.16
C ASN A 33 8.67 -6.04 5.23
N LYS A 34 9.69 -5.93 4.38
CA LYS A 34 10.52 -4.73 4.27
C LYS A 34 9.74 -3.52 3.75
N ILE A 35 8.90 -3.68 2.73
CA ILE A 35 8.02 -2.62 2.21
C ILE A 35 7.05 -2.17 3.31
N VAL A 36 6.39 -3.11 3.99
CA VAL A 36 5.51 -2.80 5.13
C VAL A 36 6.24 -2.02 6.22
N GLY A 37 7.44 -2.47 6.60
CA GLY A 37 8.23 -1.81 7.63
C GLY A 37 8.69 -0.39 7.26
N LEU A 38 9.06 -0.15 6.00
CA LEU A 38 9.53 1.14 5.53
C LEU A 38 8.39 2.14 5.27
N THR A 39 7.24 1.66 4.79
CA THR A 39 6.13 2.53 4.39
C THR A 39 5.05 2.66 5.45
N GLY A 40 4.97 1.73 6.39
CA GLY A 40 3.87 1.63 7.35
C GLY A 40 2.55 1.20 6.72
N ILE A 41 2.54 0.83 5.43
CA ILE A 41 1.34 0.37 4.73
C ILE A 41 1.15 -1.12 5.00
N ASN A 42 -0.05 -1.48 5.45
CA ASN A 42 -0.39 -2.89 5.54
C ASN A 42 -0.93 -3.37 4.18
N LEU A 43 -0.29 -4.38 3.61
CA LEU A 43 -0.62 -4.94 2.30
C LEU A 43 -1.72 -6.02 2.36
N GLY A 44 -2.16 -6.38 3.56
CA GLY A 44 -3.25 -7.32 3.78
C GLY A 44 -4.60 -6.64 4.00
N VAL A 45 -5.60 -7.48 4.28
CA VAL A 45 -6.89 -7.00 4.78
C VAL A 45 -6.76 -6.63 6.24
N ASN A 46 -7.21 -5.42 6.60
CA ASN A 46 -7.13 -4.87 7.95
C ASN A 46 -8.51 -4.62 8.50
N GLU A 47 -8.70 -4.99 9.75
CA GLU A 47 -9.92 -4.73 10.50
C GLU A 47 -9.79 -3.43 11.29
N TYR A 48 -10.83 -2.59 11.21
CA TYR A 48 -10.92 -1.34 11.94
C TYR A 48 -12.27 -1.20 12.63
N HIS A 49 -12.25 -0.47 13.75
CA HIS A 49 -13.42 -0.15 14.52
C HIS A 49 -13.59 1.38 14.58
N TYR A 50 -14.77 1.85 14.25
CA TYR A 50 -15.13 3.25 14.33
C TYR A 50 -16.35 3.45 15.22
N THR A 51 -16.22 4.31 16.22
CA THR A 51 -17.28 4.57 17.19
C THR A 51 -17.64 6.05 17.21
N VAL A 52 -18.92 6.34 17.25
CA VAL A 52 -19.48 7.69 17.39
C VAL A 52 -20.56 7.66 18.47
N GLU A 53 -20.57 8.68 19.32
CA GLU A 53 -21.50 8.78 20.43
C GLU A 53 -22.38 10.04 20.33
N ASN A 54 -23.60 9.96 20.88
CA ASN A 54 -24.52 11.08 21.09
C ASN A 54 -24.79 11.93 19.84
N LYS A 55 -25.23 11.30 18.75
CA LYS A 55 -25.55 12.00 17.50
C LYS A 55 -27.06 12.12 17.27
N ARG A 56 -27.47 13.31 16.83
CA ARG A 56 -28.84 13.56 16.34
C ARG A 56 -28.84 13.46 14.83
N LEU A 57 -29.80 12.76 14.27
CA LEU A 57 -30.05 12.59 12.83
C LEU A 57 -28.79 12.23 12.03
N VAL A 58 -28.45 10.95 12.04
CA VAL A 58 -27.33 10.42 11.26
C VAL A 58 -27.82 9.92 9.91
N LYS A 59 -27.53 10.64 8.84
CA LYS A 59 -27.82 10.25 7.46
C LYS A 59 -26.67 9.47 6.84
N LYS A 60 -25.45 9.89 7.18
CA LYS A 60 -24.21 9.28 6.69
C LYS A 60 -23.09 9.43 7.69
N ILE A 61 -22.12 8.53 7.62
CA ILE A 61 -20.85 8.58 8.35
C ILE A 61 -19.72 8.48 7.33
N VAL A 62 -18.71 9.32 7.48
CA VAL A 62 -17.45 9.23 6.75
C VAL A 62 -16.45 8.51 7.64
N LEU A 63 -16.02 7.33 7.22
CA LEU A 63 -15.02 6.56 7.93
C LEU A 63 -13.63 7.17 7.75
N PRO A 64 -12.74 7.04 8.76
CA PRO A 64 -11.44 7.69 8.73
C PRO A 64 -10.49 7.13 7.64
N LEU A 65 -10.78 5.96 7.10
CA LEU A 65 -9.97 5.32 6.05
C LEU A 65 -10.78 5.11 4.79
N TYR A 66 -10.12 5.21 3.64
CA TYR A 66 -10.69 4.89 2.32
C TYR A 66 -10.43 3.43 1.95
N ASN A 67 -10.90 3.04 0.76
CA ASN A 67 -10.75 1.70 0.20
C ASN A 67 -11.31 0.63 1.13
N ILE A 68 -12.56 0.86 1.55
CA ILE A 68 -13.28 -0.10 2.36
C ILE A 68 -13.55 -1.34 1.52
N PHE A 69 -12.98 -2.47 1.94
CA PHE A 69 -13.21 -3.74 1.30
C PHE A 69 -14.58 -4.31 1.66
N ASP A 70 -14.94 -4.19 2.94
CA ASP A 70 -16.20 -4.67 3.45
C ASP A 70 -16.59 -3.94 4.74
N VAL A 71 -17.89 -3.83 5.03
CA VAL A 71 -18.41 -3.42 6.33
C VAL A 71 -19.01 -4.67 6.98
N ASP A 72 -18.31 -5.22 7.95
CA ASP A 72 -18.67 -6.48 8.59
C ASP A 72 -19.89 -6.32 9.51
N GLN A 73 -19.91 -5.25 10.31
CA GLN A 73 -20.97 -5.03 11.29
C GLN A 73 -21.22 -3.55 11.54
N VAL A 74 -22.49 -3.19 11.65
CA VAL A 74 -22.96 -1.88 12.12
C VAL A 74 -23.87 -2.08 13.32
N HIS A 75 -23.48 -1.53 14.48
CA HIS A 75 -24.29 -1.55 15.68
C HIS A 75 -24.79 -0.16 16.01
N VAL A 76 -26.08 -0.05 16.26
CA VAL A 76 -26.76 1.15 16.74
C VAL A 76 -27.33 0.86 18.12
N ASP A 77 -26.88 1.59 19.14
CA ASP A 77 -27.29 1.41 20.54
C ASP A 77 -27.20 -0.06 20.96
N PHE A 78 -26.02 -0.67 20.65
CA PHE A 78 -25.68 -2.06 20.92
C PHE A 78 -26.53 -3.11 20.17
N LYS A 79 -27.36 -2.72 19.21
CA LYS A 79 -28.13 -3.63 18.35
C LYS A 79 -27.52 -3.67 16.97
N LEU A 80 -27.33 -4.88 16.43
CA LEU A 80 -26.88 -5.08 15.06
C LEU A 80 -27.92 -4.51 14.10
N LEU A 81 -27.49 -3.63 13.21
CA LEU A 81 -28.31 -3.08 12.14
C LEU A 81 -28.40 -4.08 10.99
N ASN A 82 -29.53 -4.10 10.30
CA ASN A 82 -29.69 -4.96 9.14
C ASN A 82 -28.95 -4.36 7.93
N ASP A 83 -28.33 -5.19 7.09
CA ASP A 83 -27.59 -4.76 5.89
C ASP A 83 -28.46 -4.00 4.87
N LYS A 84 -29.81 -4.14 4.96
CA LYS A 84 -30.75 -3.39 4.12
C LYS A 84 -30.97 -1.95 4.58
N ASP A 85 -30.57 -1.63 5.80
CA ASP A 85 -30.79 -0.33 6.43
C ASP A 85 -29.62 0.63 6.23
N TYR A 86 -28.55 0.15 5.59
CA TYR A 86 -27.42 1.00 5.21
C TYR A 86 -26.84 0.60 3.85
N PHE A 87 -26.05 1.50 3.29
CA PHE A 87 -25.35 1.31 2.03
C PHE A 87 -23.93 1.88 2.16
N VAL A 88 -22.96 1.22 1.57
CA VAL A 88 -21.53 1.58 1.67
C VAL A 88 -21.02 2.08 0.34
N ASP A 89 -20.51 3.31 0.30
CA ASP A 89 -19.65 3.80 -0.76
C ASP A 89 -18.19 3.47 -0.39
N SER A 90 -17.76 2.31 -0.82
CA SER A 90 -16.45 1.75 -0.50
C SER A 90 -15.31 2.64 -0.95
N LYS A 91 -15.43 3.28 -2.11
CA LYS A 91 -14.40 4.13 -2.68
C LYS A 91 -14.16 5.40 -1.85
N ASN A 92 -15.22 6.01 -1.38
CA ASN A 92 -15.14 7.25 -0.61
C ASN A 92 -15.14 7.03 0.91
N GLY A 93 -15.29 5.78 1.36
CA GLY A 93 -15.31 5.46 2.77
C GLY A 93 -16.55 6.01 3.49
N VAL A 94 -17.72 5.98 2.84
CA VAL A 94 -18.95 6.55 3.39
C VAL A 94 -20.00 5.48 3.60
N VAL A 95 -20.58 5.44 4.79
CA VAL A 95 -21.74 4.61 5.13
C VAL A 95 -22.98 5.51 5.19
N PHE A 96 -24.00 5.20 4.39
CA PHE A 96 -25.28 5.89 4.35
C PHE A 96 -26.35 5.05 5.02
N PHE A 97 -27.23 5.67 5.80
CA PHE A 97 -28.32 5.02 6.50
C PHE A 97 -29.66 5.31 5.82
N ASN A 98 -30.47 4.27 5.61
CA ASN A 98 -31.79 4.37 5.01
C ASN A 98 -32.79 3.44 5.72
N PRO A 99 -33.73 3.98 6.55
CA PRO A 99 -33.93 5.42 6.82
C PRO A 99 -32.78 6.04 7.67
N PRO A 100 -32.66 7.37 7.64
CA PRO A 100 -31.74 8.06 8.54
C PRO A 100 -32.01 7.75 10.00
N LEU A 101 -30.95 7.55 10.78
CA LEU A 101 -31.06 7.29 12.21
C LEU A 101 -31.43 8.58 12.96
N SER A 102 -32.56 8.59 13.69
CA SER A 102 -33.09 9.80 14.31
C SER A 102 -32.25 10.29 15.50
N TYR A 103 -31.86 9.40 16.38
CA TYR A 103 -30.96 9.65 17.50
C TYR A 103 -30.15 8.39 17.77
N VAL A 104 -28.89 8.53 18.05
CA VAL A 104 -27.97 7.42 18.31
C VAL A 104 -27.13 7.78 19.52
N GLU A 105 -27.25 7.02 20.59
CA GLU A 105 -26.37 7.16 21.76
C GLU A 105 -24.98 6.57 21.43
N HIS A 106 -24.97 5.41 20.78
CA HIS A 106 -23.76 4.70 20.46
C HIS A 106 -23.85 4.05 19.08
N LEU A 107 -23.00 4.49 18.14
CA LEU A 107 -22.84 3.89 16.82
C LEU A 107 -21.45 3.29 16.73
N HIS A 108 -21.39 2.00 16.45
CA HIS A 108 -20.14 1.26 16.23
C HIS A 108 -20.15 0.59 14.87
N ILE A 109 -19.12 0.84 14.07
CA ILE A 109 -18.93 0.25 12.72
C ILE A 109 -17.63 -0.53 12.71
N LYS A 110 -17.74 -1.83 12.45
CA LYS A 110 -16.62 -2.72 12.17
C LYS A 110 -16.47 -2.86 10.67
N TYR A 111 -15.31 -2.54 10.12
CA TYR A 111 -15.07 -2.56 8.69
C TYR A 111 -13.66 -3.04 8.34
N LEU A 112 -13.54 -3.55 7.13
CA LEU A 112 -12.30 -4.06 6.56
C LEU A 112 -11.81 -3.13 5.47
N THR A 113 -10.50 -2.87 5.46
CA THR A 113 -9.86 -2.15 4.36
C THR A 113 -8.79 -3.02 3.72
N LYS A 114 -8.54 -2.80 2.44
CA LYS A 114 -7.38 -3.37 1.74
C LYS A 114 -6.72 -2.29 0.88
N LEU A 115 -5.48 -2.52 0.51
CA LEU A 115 -4.84 -1.69 -0.51
C LEU A 115 -5.59 -1.84 -1.83
N ASP A 116 -5.69 -0.76 -2.60
CA ASP A 116 -6.27 -0.78 -3.93
C ASP A 116 -5.52 -1.77 -4.83
N ASP A 117 -6.24 -2.62 -5.56
CA ASP A 117 -5.64 -3.64 -6.42
C ASP A 117 -4.80 -3.02 -7.54
N ASP A 118 -5.16 -1.83 -8.02
CA ASP A 118 -4.36 -1.09 -9.00
C ASP A 118 -3.02 -0.63 -8.40
N VAL A 119 -3.02 -0.17 -7.15
CA VAL A 119 -1.79 0.21 -6.45
C VAL A 119 -0.95 -1.03 -6.12
N LEU A 120 -1.60 -2.11 -5.69
CA LEU A 120 -0.90 -3.36 -5.41
C LEU A 120 -0.18 -3.87 -6.68
N ASN A 121 -0.91 -4.01 -7.80
CA ASN A 121 -0.38 -4.62 -9.01
C ASN A 121 0.56 -3.71 -9.81
N ASN A 122 0.31 -2.40 -9.82
CA ASN A 122 1.07 -1.47 -10.66
C ASN A 122 2.20 -0.75 -9.92
N VAL A 123 2.22 -0.79 -8.59
CA VAL A 123 3.24 -0.10 -7.79
C VAL A 123 3.98 -1.05 -6.87
N VAL A 124 3.26 -1.80 -6.00
CA VAL A 124 3.89 -2.61 -4.95
C VAL A 124 4.58 -3.83 -5.54
N VAL A 125 3.92 -4.58 -6.42
CA VAL A 125 4.50 -5.78 -7.05
C VAL A 125 5.73 -5.43 -7.89
N PRO A 126 5.70 -4.43 -8.80
CA PRO A 126 6.90 -4.00 -9.52
C PRO A 126 8.01 -3.49 -8.59
N LEU A 127 7.68 -2.78 -7.53
CA LEU A 127 8.67 -2.32 -6.54
C LEU A 127 9.36 -3.50 -5.84
N LEU A 128 8.59 -4.52 -5.44
CA LEU A 128 9.12 -5.74 -4.84
C LEU A 128 10.09 -6.45 -5.80
N ILE A 129 9.70 -6.59 -7.08
CA ILE A 129 10.53 -7.20 -8.12
C ILE A 129 11.82 -6.40 -8.33
N ASP A 130 11.73 -5.08 -8.42
CA ASP A 130 12.90 -4.20 -8.56
C ASP A 130 13.87 -4.35 -7.38
N MET A 131 13.34 -4.51 -6.15
CA MET A 131 14.16 -4.74 -4.95
C MET A 131 14.88 -6.10 -4.99
N ILE A 132 14.20 -7.16 -5.47
CA ILE A 132 14.80 -8.48 -5.64
C ILE A 132 15.91 -8.42 -6.72
N ILE A 133 15.65 -7.75 -7.83
CA ILE A 133 16.62 -7.59 -8.92
C ILE A 133 17.85 -6.81 -8.42
N ASP A 134 17.66 -5.72 -7.67
CA ASP A 134 18.78 -4.91 -7.16
C ASP A 134 19.71 -5.72 -6.24
N GLU A 135 19.16 -6.67 -5.48
CA GLU A 135 19.97 -7.53 -4.60
C GLU A 135 20.65 -8.69 -5.34
N GLU A 136 19.91 -9.34 -6.24
CA GLU A 136 20.36 -10.59 -6.88
C GLU A 136 21.12 -10.35 -8.20
N ASP A 137 21.18 -9.13 -8.73
CA ASP A 137 21.93 -8.82 -9.95
C ASP A 137 23.43 -8.76 -9.65
N PRO A 138 24.26 -9.67 -10.20
CA PRO A 138 25.69 -9.68 -9.97
C PRO A 138 26.40 -8.40 -10.43
N SER A 139 25.83 -7.68 -11.41
CA SER A 139 26.40 -6.41 -11.88
C SER A 139 26.30 -5.29 -10.84
N ASN A 140 25.33 -5.36 -9.94
CA ASN A 140 25.16 -4.38 -8.85
C ASN A 140 26.12 -4.63 -7.68
N SER A 141 26.62 -5.87 -7.50
CA SER A 141 27.59 -6.19 -6.45
C SER A 141 28.96 -5.55 -6.67
N SER A 142 29.31 -5.20 -7.91
CA SER A 142 30.54 -4.48 -8.23
C SER A 142 30.48 -2.98 -7.92
N SER A 143 29.30 -2.42 -7.71
CA SER A 143 29.12 -1.01 -7.34
C SER A 143 29.32 -0.70 -5.85
N MET A 144 29.49 -1.73 -5.00
CA MET A 144 29.81 -1.52 -3.58
C MET A 144 31.22 -1.01 -3.31
N ILE A 145 32.12 -0.95 -4.32
CA ILE A 145 33.50 -0.52 -4.13
C ILE A 145 33.71 0.97 -4.37
N ASN A 146 32.78 1.66 -5.02
CA ASN A 146 32.99 3.07 -5.35
C ASN A 146 31.77 3.92 -5.02
N GLY A 147 31.84 4.60 -3.88
CA GLY A 147 31.01 5.79 -3.65
C GLY A 147 31.25 6.79 -4.78
N ASP A 148 30.16 7.31 -5.32
CA ASP A 148 30.06 8.52 -6.17
C ASP A 148 31.26 8.86 -7.08
N ILE A 149 31.73 7.93 -7.92
CA ILE A 149 32.60 8.30 -9.02
C ILE A 149 31.70 8.81 -10.16
N THR A 150 31.46 10.11 -10.20
CA THR A 150 30.71 10.78 -11.27
C THR A 150 31.55 11.02 -12.53
N SER A 151 32.87 10.94 -12.43
CA SER A 151 33.78 11.04 -13.58
C SER A 151 35.15 10.41 -13.29
N ILE A 152 35.71 9.77 -14.28
CA ILE A 152 37.10 9.29 -14.27
C ILE A 152 37.87 10.16 -15.28
N HIS A 153 38.92 10.82 -14.80
CA HIS A 153 39.88 11.56 -15.64
C HIS A 153 41.17 10.76 -15.75
N GLU A 154 41.48 10.31 -16.95
CA GLU A 154 42.78 9.68 -17.23
C GLU A 154 43.39 10.35 -18.49
N GLY A 155 44.40 11.19 -18.28
CA GLY A 155 45.01 11.95 -19.34
C GLY A 155 44.07 12.94 -20.00
N ASN A 156 43.97 12.91 -21.36
CA ASN A 156 43.07 13.75 -22.14
C ASN A 156 41.67 13.19 -22.38
N THR A 157 41.35 12.06 -21.75
CA THR A 157 40.05 11.38 -21.92
C THR A 157 39.26 11.53 -20.62
N SER A 158 38.10 12.21 -20.71
CA SER A 158 37.12 12.25 -19.64
C SER A 158 35.94 11.34 -19.99
N ILE A 159 35.66 10.35 -19.17
CA ILE A 159 34.44 9.56 -19.26
C ILE A 159 33.52 10.10 -18.17
N SER A 160 32.49 10.83 -18.57
CA SER A 160 31.38 11.15 -17.71
C SER A 160 30.39 9.99 -17.75
N LEU A 161 30.23 9.28 -16.65
CA LEU A 161 29.13 8.36 -16.48
C LEU A 161 27.84 9.20 -16.36
N SER A 162 27.00 9.17 -17.39
CA SER A 162 25.68 9.77 -17.31
C SER A 162 24.98 9.23 -16.05
N ASN A 163 24.39 10.12 -15.26
CA ASN A 163 23.53 9.77 -14.13
C ASN A 163 22.36 8.91 -14.66
N SER A 164 22.60 7.63 -14.88
CA SER A 164 21.52 6.68 -14.86
C SER A 164 20.95 6.77 -13.44
N THR A 165 19.73 7.23 -13.34
CA THR A 165 18.98 7.19 -12.07
C THR A 165 19.12 5.76 -11.58
N SER A 166 19.92 5.53 -10.54
CA SER A 166 20.26 4.16 -10.15
C SER A 166 18.95 3.49 -9.77
N LEU A 167 18.83 2.19 -10.01
CA LEU A 167 17.64 1.43 -9.61
C LEU A 167 17.30 1.71 -8.14
N LYS A 168 18.32 1.87 -7.28
CA LYS A 168 18.20 2.26 -5.87
C LYS A 168 17.47 3.58 -5.66
N SER A 169 17.77 4.62 -6.46
CA SER A 169 17.08 5.91 -6.33
C SER A 169 15.62 5.83 -6.78
N THR A 170 15.35 4.99 -7.77
CA THR A 170 13.97 4.71 -8.23
C THR A 170 13.18 3.96 -7.17
N ILE A 171 13.76 2.93 -6.56
CA ILE A 171 13.18 2.17 -5.45
C ILE A 171 12.88 3.11 -4.28
N GLN A 172 13.84 3.92 -3.86
CA GLN A 172 13.67 4.87 -2.75
C GLN A 172 12.55 5.87 -3.04
N SER A 173 12.51 6.46 -4.23
CA SER A 173 11.45 7.39 -4.63
C SER A 173 10.06 6.75 -4.60
N ARG A 174 9.93 5.48 -5.01
CA ARG A 174 8.65 4.76 -4.95
C ARG A 174 8.24 4.44 -3.51
N LEU A 175 9.19 4.05 -2.66
CA LEU A 175 8.94 3.84 -1.23
C LEU A 175 8.44 5.12 -0.55
N ASP A 176 9.08 6.25 -0.82
CA ASP A 176 8.71 7.55 -0.25
C ASP A 176 7.30 7.97 -0.70
N LYS A 177 6.94 7.76 -1.97
CA LYS A 177 5.60 8.05 -2.50
C LYS A 177 4.53 7.12 -1.92
N LEU A 178 4.85 5.87 -1.67
CA LEU A 178 3.95 4.96 -0.97
C LEU A 178 3.75 5.40 0.49
N ALA A 179 4.83 5.72 1.19
CA ALA A 179 4.78 6.16 2.59
C ALA A 179 4.02 7.49 2.77
N SER A 180 4.14 8.42 1.80
CA SER A 180 3.41 9.69 1.80
C SER A 180 1.93 9.56 1.43
N GLY A 181 1.51 8.41 0.88
CA GLY A 181 0.16 8.18 0.37
C GLY A 181 -0.12 8.81 -1.00
N GLU A 182 0.89 9.35 -1.68
CA GLU A 182 0.74 9.96 -3.02
C GLU A 182 0.31 8.95 -4.09
N LEU A 183 0.62 7.67 -3.92
CA LEU A 183 0.30 6.60 -4.85
C LEU A 183 -1.01 5.85 -4.49
N GLY A 184 -1.93 6.50 -3.77
CA GLY A 184 -3.23 5.91 -3.44
C GLY A 184 -3.17 4.85 -2.34
N GLY A 185 -2.16 4.92 -1.48
CA GLY A 185 -2.14 4.16 -0.22
C GLY A 185 -3.34 4.54 0.65
N ILE A 186 -3.56 3.81 1.74
CA ILE A 186 -4.65 4.07 2.68
C ILE A 186 -4.45 5.49 3.27
N SER A 187 -5.00 6.48 2.59
CA SER A 187 -4.93 7.87 3.06
C SER A 187 -5.86 8.03 4.24
N LYS A 188 -5.35 8.58 5.33
CA LYS A 188 -6.19 9.03 6.43
C LYS A 188 -7.02 10.21 5.95
N ASN A 189 -8.33 10.11 6.09
CA ASN A 189 -9.23 11.22 5.81
C ASN A 189 -8.92 12.38 6.77
N LYS A 190 -8.14 13.37 6.32
CA LYS A 190 -7.78 14.55 7.13
C LYS A 190 -8.96 15.49 7.39
N LYS A 191 -10.07 15.30 6.68
CA LYS A 191 -11.29 16.08 6.91
C LYS A 191 -12.05 15.42 8.04
N GLY A 192 -11.88 15.98 9.23
CA GLY A 192 -12.68 15.63 10.39
C GLY A 192 -14.17 15.59 10.04
N VAL A 193 -14.88 14.76 10.74
CA VAL A 193 -16.30 14.50 10.64
C VAL A 193 -17.07 15.78 10.30
N MET A 194 -17.49 15.93 9.04
CA MET A 194 -18.37 17.03 8.67
C MET A 194 -19.78 16.59 9.02
N PHE A 195 -20.27 17.08 10.16
CA PHE A 195 -21.69 16.96 10.53
C PHE A 195 -22.47 18.03 9.79
N LEU A 196 -23.42 17.64 9.00
CA LEU A 196 -24.51 18.50 8.52
C LEU A 196 -25.75 18.22 9.32
#